data_38c910e2c29372bbaf91f92164cc4bf7
#
_entry.id   38c910e2c29372bbaf91f92164cc4bf7
#
_cell.length_a   1.000
_cell.length_b   1.000
_cell.length_c   1.000
_cell.angle_alpha   90.00
_cell.angle_beta   90.00
_cell.angle_gamma   90.00
#
_symmetry.space_group_name_H-M   'P 1'
#
loop_
_entity.id
_entity.type
_entity.pdbx_description
1 polymer ?
#
loop_
_entity_poly.entity_id
_entity_poly.type
_entity_poly.pdbx_seq_one_letter_code
_entity_poly.pdbx_strand_id
1 'polypeptide(L)'
;MKRQAKLCIVSSCGGHLTEVRCLLPAYRDYPHFYVLNDKALLPDDMQGRTEFITHSERDWKFLLNLWEAWRILRRERPTLVLSTGAGPAVPFALVGRYLFGCRIVFVETITRVDRPSMTGRLMYHIAHDFFYQWRSLERYFPRGRCEGPLL
;
A
#
# COMPACT_ATOMS: atom_id res chain seq x y z
N MET A 1 6.12 -21.79 -16.35
CA MET A 1 4.90 -21.59 -15.53
C MET A 1 4.73 -20.11 -15.24
N LYS A 2 3.61 -19.52 -15.58
CA LYS A 2 3.27 -18.15 -15.14
C LYS A 2 3.11 -18.18 -13.62
N ARG A 3 3.91 -17.42 -12.92
CA ARG A 3 3.82 -17.28 -11.45
C ARG A 3 2.43 -16.72 -11.14
N GLN A 4 1.64 -17.43 -10.34
CA GLN A 4 0.34 -16.94 -9.91
C GLN A 4 0.54 -15.60 -9.20
N ALA A 5 -0.27 -14.60 -9.55
CA ALA A 5 -0.18 -13.29 -8.94
C ALA A 5 -0.47 -13.40 -7.44
N LYS A 6 0.46 -12.93 -6.59
CA LYS A 6 0.30 -12.84 -5.14
C LYS A 6 0.44 -11.39 -4.73
N LEU A 7 -0.48 -10.89 -3.93
CA LEU A 7 -0.55 -9.49 -3.57
C LEU A 7 -0.10 -9.26 -2.11
N CYS A 8 0.71 -8.22 -1.93
CA CYS A 8 1.03 -7.65 -0.63
C CYS A 8 0.20 -6.38 -0.45
N ILE A 9 -0.71 -6.38 0.51
CA ILE A 9 -1.60 -5.25 0.80
C ILE A 9 -1.03 -4.51 2.01
N VAL A 10 -0.50 -3.31 1.79
CA VAL A 10 0.18 -2.51 2.83
C VAL A 10 -0.70 -1.36 3.25
N SER A 11 -1.00 -1.26 4.54
CA SER A 11 -1.84 -0.20 5.09
C SER A 11 -1.46 0.09 6.55
N SER A 12 -1.88 1.24 7.05
CA SER A 12 -2.03 1.46 8.49
C SER A 12 -3.42 1.06 8.95
N CYS A 13 -3.57 0.84 10.25
CA CYS A 13 -4.89 0.65 10.85
C CYS A 13 -5.71 1.95 10.77
N GLY A 14 -7.04 1.83 10.81
CA GLY A 14 -7.96 2.97 10.71
C GLY A 14 -8.49 3.21 9.31
N GLY A 15 -8.59 4.48 8.89
CA GLY A 15 -9.22 4.89 7.63
C GLY A 15 -8.57 4.26 6.39
N HIS A 16 -7.25 4.17 6.36
CA HIS A 16 -6.54 3.52 5.25
C HIS A 16 -6.89 2.03 5.11
N LEU A 17 -7.08 1.32 6.23
CA LEU A 17 -7.51 -0.07 6.20
C LEU A 17 -8.93 -0.18 5.65
N THR A 18 -9.82 0.73 6.03
CA THR A 18 -11.19 0.79 5.48
C THR A 18 -11.15 0.97 3.96
N GLU A 19 -10.34 1.89 3.45
CA GLU A 19 -10.18 2.10 2.01
C GLU A 19 -9.65 0.86 1.29
N VAL A 20 -8.64 0.19 1.84
CA VAL A 20 -8.12 -1.07 1.30
C VAL A 20 -9.22 -2.14 1.23
N ARG A 21 -10.07 -2.22 2.24
CA ARG A 21 -11.18 -3.18 2.26
C ARG A 21 -12.25 -2.87 1.21
N CYS A 22 -12.46 -1.60 0.87
CA CYS A 22 -13.34 -1.23 -0.26
C CYS A 22 -12.81 -1.76 -1.59
N LEU A 23 -11.49 -1.97 -1.72
CA LEU A 23 -10.86 -2.57 -2.89
C LEU A 23 -10.91 -4.11 -2.90
N LEU A 24 -11.44 -4.76 -1.85
CA LEU A 24 -11.47 -6.22 -1.74
C LEU A 24 -12.04 -6.93 -2.98
N PRO A 25 -13.10 -6.45 -3.64
CA PRO A 25 -13.61 -7.08 -4.86
C PRO A 25 -12.57 -7.17 -5.99
N ALA A 26 -11.59 -6.25 -6.02
CA ALA A 26 -10.55 -6.25 -7.03
C ALA A 26 -9.44 -7.27 -6.79
N TYR A 27 -9.23 -7.71 -5.55
CA TYR A 27 -8.11 -8.60 -5.23
C TYR A 27 -8.46 -9.88 -4.47
N ARG A 28 -9.71 -10.06 -4.04
CA ARG A 28 -10.13 -11.23 -3.24
C ARG A 28 -9.87 -12.59 -3.91
N ASP A 29 -9.89 -12.63 -5.23
CA ASP A 29 -9.71 -13.87 -5.99
C ASP A 29 -8.24 -14.24 -6.20
N TYR A 30 -7.33 -13.39 -5.73
CA TYR A 30 -5.89 -13.62 -5.78
C TYR A 30 -5.35 -13.98 -4.40
N PRO A 31 -4.34 -14.86 -4.32
CA PRO A 31 -3.58 -15.03 -3.08
C PRO A 31 -3.04 -13.68 -2.60
N HIS A 32 -3.33 -13.33 -1.36
CA HIS A 32 -2.90 -12.06 -0.79
C HIS A 32 -2.64 -12.17 0.71
N PHE A 33 -1.88 -11.22 1.23
CA PHE A 33 -1.63 -11.02 2.65
C PHE A 33 -1.54 -9.53 2.96
N TYR A 34 -1.76 -9.20 4.22
CA TYR A 34 -1.77 -7.82 4.71
C TYR A 34 -0.52 -7.50 5.50
N VAL A 35 -0.05 -6.27 5.41
CA VAL A 35 1.00 -5.70 6.24
C VAL A 35 0.46 -4.46 6.91
N LEU A 36 0.44 -4.47 8.23
CA LEU A 36 -0.10 -3.38 9.06
C LEU A 36 0.94 -2.93 10.08
N ASN A 37 0.92 -1.67 10.43
CA ASN A 37 1.86 -1.05 11.39
C ASN A 37 1.34 -1.01 12.84
N ASP A 38 0.24 -1.68 13.15
CA ASP A 38 -0.32 -1.71 14.49
C ASP A 38 -1.05 -3.02 14.73
N LYS A 39 -1.14 -3.41 16.02
CA LYS A 39 -1.87 -4.60 16.47
C LYS A 39 -3.33 -4.27 16.82
N ALA A 40 -4.01 -3.49 15.97
CA ALA A 40 -5.42 -3.23 16.15
C ALA A 40 -6.26 -4.52 16.03
N LEU A 41 -7.49 -4.46 16.54
CA LEU A 41 -8.45 -5.54 16.35
C LEU A 41 -8.67 -5.76 14.85
N LEU A 42 -8.26 -6.92 14.38
CA LEU A 42 -8.44 -7.32 12.99
C LEU A 42 -9.80 -7.97 12.78
N PRO A 43 -10.45 -7.69 11.66
CA PRO A 43 -11.56 -8.52 11.20
C PRO A 43 -11.13 -9.98 11.04
N ASP A 44 -12.07 -10.91 11.27
CA ASP A 44 -11.79 -12.35 11.25
C ASP A 44 -11.20 -12.83 9.91
N ASP A 45 -11.62 -12.23 8.81
CA ASP A 45 -11.14 -12.53 7.46
C ASP A 45 -9.68 -12.16 7.21
N MET A 46 -9.11 -11.30 8.06
CA MET A 46 -7.71 -10.87 7.99
C MET A 46 -6.79 -11.63 8.97
N GLN A 47 -7.37 -12.35 9.92
CA GLN A 47 -6.60 -13.13 10.89
C GLN A 47 -5.81 -14.26 10.17
N GLY A 48 -4.56 -14.46 10.58
CA GLY A 48 -3.68 -15.46 9.97
C GLY A 48 -3.08 -15.08 8.61
N ARG A 49 -3.51 -13.95 8.02
CA ARG A 49 -2.99 -13.40 6.76
C ARG A 49 -2.32 -12.03 6.93
N THR A 50 -2.10 -11.59 8.16
CA THR A 50 -1.58 -10.27 8.46
C THR A 50 -0.21 -10.36 9.12
N GLU A 51 0.74 -9.61 8.57
CA GLU A 51 2.05 -9.35 9.16
C GLU A 51 2.03 -7.97 9.83
N PHE A 52 2.55 -7.89 11.04
CA PHE A 52 2.70 -6.62 11.74
C PHE A 52 4.14 -6.13 11.65
N ILE A 53 4.28 -4.83 11.40
CA ILE A 53 5.56 -4.15 11.38
C ILE A 53 5.62 -3.03 12.41
N THR A 54 6.83 -2.58 12.69
CA THR A 54 7.06 -1.48 13.63
C THR A 54 6.43 -0.19 13.13
N HIS A 55 5.68 0.48 13.99
CA HIS A 55 5.17 1.82 13.69
C HIS A 55 6.33 2.81 13.62
N SER A 56 6.48 3.48 12.49
CA SER A 56 7.49 4.52 12.29
C SER A 56 6.85 5.84 11.87
N GLU A 57 7.27 6.92 12.51
CA GLU A 57 6.93 8.30 12.15
C GLU A 57 8.21 9.02 11.78
N ARG A 58 8.55 9.10 10.48
CA ARG A 58 9.65 9.92 9.93
C ARG A 58 10.95 9.93 10.75
N ASP A 59 11.28 8.84 11.40
CA ASP A 59 12.43 8.67 12.27
C ASP A 59 13.34 7.55 11.76
N TRP A 60 14.39 7.23 12.51
CA TRP A 60 15.31 6.14 12.19
C TRP A 60 14.61 4.77 12.05
N LYS A 61 13.39 4.61 12.58
CA LYS A 61 12.56 3.41 12.42
C LYS A 61 12.16 3.16 10.97
N PHE A 62 12.25 4.17 10.10
CA PHE A 62 12.11 3.98 8.65
C PHE A 62 13.11 2.95 8.10
N LEU A 63 14.36 2.98 8.59
CA LEU A 63 15.37 1.98 8.22
C LEU A 63 14.98 0.59 8.70
N LEU A 64 14.37 0.49 9.88
CA LEU A 64 13.83 -0.76 10.39
C LEU A 64 12.69 -1.27 9.50
N ASN A 65 11.80 -0.40 9.06
CA ASN A 65 10.74 -0.78 8.13
C ASN A 65 11.28 -1.23 6.75
N LEU A 66 12.38 -0.68 6.26
CA LEU A 66 13.04 -1.18 5.05
C LEU A 66 13.52 -2.62 5.24
N TRP A 67 14.13 -2.92 6.39
CA TRP A 67 14.58 -4.28 6.71
C TRP A 67 13.40 -5.25 6.88
N GLU A 68 12.34 -4.82 7.60
CA GLU A 68 11.11 -5.62 7.76
C GLU A 68 10.46 -5.90 6.40
N ALA A 69 10.39 -4.88 5.52
CA ALA A 69 9.88 -5.03 4.17
C ALA A 69 10.70 -6.05 3.38
N TRP A 70 12.03 -5.95 3.41
CA TRP A 70 12.90 -6.92 2.75
C TRP A 70 12.67 -8.33 3.26
N ARG A 71 12.61 -8.53 4.57
CA ARG A 71 12.39 -9.84 5.21
C ARG A 71 11.06 -10.45 4.78
N ILE A 72 9.97 -9.67 4.84
CA ILE A 72 8.62 -10.13 4.50
C ILE A 72 8.51 -10.42 3.01
N LEU A 73 8.94 -9.50 2.15
CA LEU A 73 8.84 -9.64 0.71
C LEU A 73 9.72 -10.79 0.18
N ARG A 74 10.88 -11.02 0.79
CA ARG A 74 11.73 -12.17 0.46
C ARG A 74 11.07 -13.50 0.77
N ARG A 75 10.36 -13.59 1.91
CA ARG A 75 9.65 -14.79 2.34
C ARG A 75 8.39 -15.03 1.49
N GLU A 76 7.56 -14.02 1.37
CA GLU A 76 6.24 -14.12 0.75
C GLU A 76 6.27 -14.06 -0.78
N ARG A 77 7.28 -13.42 -1.35
CA ARG A 77 7.52 -13.26 -2.78
C ARG A 77 6.27 -12.80 -3.56
N PRO A 78 5.63 -11.70 -3.18
CA PRO A 78 4.51 -11.16 -3.94
C PRO A 78 4.96 -10.68 -5.32
N THR A 79 4.02 -10.54 -6.23
CA THR A 79 4.23 -9.95 -7.55
C THR A 79 3.75 -8.51 -7.63
N LEU A 80 2.89 -8.12 -6.68
CA LEU A 80 2.28 -6.79 -6.62
C LEU A 80 2.20 -6.31 -5.17
N VAL A 81 2.48 -5.03 -4.97
CA VAL A 81 2.26 -4.30 -3.71
C VAL A 81 1.17 -3.27 -3.95
N LEU A 82 0.09 -3.35 -3.18
CA LEU A 82 -1.03 -2.40 -3.19
C LEU A 82 -1.07 -1.65 -1.86
N SER A 83 -1.21 -0.33 -1.91
CA SER A 83 -1.38 0.50 -0.72
C SER A 83 -2.33 1.67 -0.97
N THR A 84 -3.09 2.04 0.08
CA THR A 84 -3.92 3.26 0.12
C THR A 84 -3.27 4.36 0.94
N GLY A 85 -2.04 4.18 1.40
CA GLY A 85 -1.29 5.20 2.11
C GLY A 85 -0.68 4.77 3.43
N ALA A 86 -0.27 5.80 4.19
CA ALA A 86 0.46 5.74 5.46
C ALA A 86 1.94 5.35 5.36
N GLY A 87 2.64 5.46 6.48
CA GLY A 87 4.09 5.31 6.60
C GLY A 87 4.68 4.04 5.99
N PRO A 88 4.08 2.85 6.21
CA PRO A 88 4.63 1.59 5.69
C PRO A 88 4.63 1.47 4.17
N ALA A 89 3.80 2.24 3.46
CA ALA A 89 3.69 2.15 2.00
C ALA A 89 5.03 2.40 1.29
N VAL A 90 5.76 3.41 1.71
CA VAL A 90 7.02 3.81 1.06
C VAL A 90 8.11 2.75 1.17
N PRO A 91 8.46 2.21 2.35
CA PRO A 91 9.46 1.15 2.46
C PRO A 91 9.11 -0.08 1.63
N PHE A 92 7.87 -0.54 1.69
CA PHE A 92 7.41 -1.71 0.93
C PHE A 92 7.43 -1.47 -0.58
N ALA A 93 7.07 -0.27 -1.03
CA ALA A 93 7.13 0.10 -2.44
C ALA A 93 8.58 0.15 -2.95
N LEU A 94 9.48 0.78 -2.20
CA LEU A 94 10.90 0.86 -2.56
C LEU A 94 11.54 -0.53 -2.67
N VAL A 95 11.42 -1.32 -1.61
CA VAL A 95 12.00 -2.67 -1.56
C VAL A 95 11.33 -3.58 -2.59
N GLY A 96 9.99 -3.54 -2.69
CA GLY A 96 9.24 -4.33 -3.65
C GLY A 96 9.62 -4.04 -5.09
N ARG A 97 9.69 -2.76 -5.46
CA ARG A 97 10.01 -2.34 -6.82
C ARG A 97 11.46 -2.64 -7.20
N TYR A 98 12.41 -2.20 -6.38
CA TYR A 98 13.82 -2.18 -6.78
C TYR A 98 14.59 -3.45 -6.45
N LEU A 99 14.17 -4.22 -5.43
CA LEU A 99 14.83 -5.46 -5.06
C LEU A 99 14.09 -6.73 -5.52
N PHE A 100 12.77 -6.67 -5.63
CA PHE A 100 11.97 -7.85 -5.97
C PHE A 100 11.17 -7.75 -7.28
N GLY A 101 11.22 -6.60 -7.94
CA GLY A 101 10.53 -6.40 -9.22
C GLY A 101 9.00 -6.44 -9.12
N CYS A 102 8.44 -6.12 -7.96
CA CYS A 102 7.00 -6.06 -7.77
C CYS A 102 6.39 -4.88 -8.54
N ARG A 103 5.19 -5.09 -9.07
CA ARG A 103 4.36 -3.98 -9.54
C ARG A 103 3.82 -3.23 -8.33
N ILE A 104 3.92 -1.91 -8.35
CA ILE A 104 3.46 -1.05 -7.26
C ILE A 104 2.21 -0.31 -7.70
N VAL A 105 1.13 -0.50 -6.95
CA VAL A 105 -0.17 0.16 -7.13
C VAL A 105 -0.46 0.99 -5.90
N PHE A 106 -0.74 2.26 -6.09
CA PHE A 106 -1.04 3.19 -5.01
C PHE A 106 -2.34 3.94 -5.27
N VAL A 107 -3.15 4.07 -4.23
CA VAL A 107 -4.37 4.86 -4.25
C VAL A 107 -4.25 5.95 -3.18
N GLU A 108 -4.29 7.21 -3.60
CA GLU A 108 -4.27 8.35 -2.66
C GLU A 108 -5.54 8.34 -1.83
N THR A 109 -5.41 8.62 -0.53
CA THR A 109 -6.52 8.55 0.42
C THR A 109 -7.65 9.53 0.10
N ILE A 110 -8.88 9.13 0.36
CA ILE A 110 -10.11 9.94 0.16
C ILE A 110 -10.08 11.24 0.96
N THR A 111 -9.36 11.28 2.08
CA THR A 111 -9.25 12.47 2.94
C THR A 111 -8.48 13.62 2.29
N ARG A 112 -7.77 13.35 1.19
CA ARG A 112 -6.98 14.36 0.46
C ARG A 112 -7.76 14.90 -0.71
N VAL A 113 -8.59 15.90 -0.44
CA VAL A 113 -9.46 16.52 -1.43
C VAL A 113 -8.71 17.55 -2.29
N ASP A 114 -8.02 18.51 -1.67
CA ASP A 114 -7.41 19.64 -2.38
C ASP A 114 -5.88 19.59 -2.46
N ARG A 115 -5.24 18.85 -1.58
CA ARG A 115 -3.78 18.74 -1.52
C ARG A 115 -3.35 17.30 -1.28
N PRO A 116 -2.29 16.83 -1.97
CA PRO A 116 -1.80 15.48 -1.79
C PRO A 116 -1.21 15.24 -0.40
N SER A 117 -1.24 13.99 0.04
CA SER A 117 -0.47 13.54 1.19
C SER A 117 1.03 13.57 0.88
N MET A 118 1.87 13.59 1.91
CA MET A 118 3.32 13.42 1.70
C MET A 118 3.65 12.04 1.15
N THR A 119 2.99 11.01 1.66
CA THR A 119 3.11 9.65 1.14
C THR A 119 2.71 9.59 -0.33
N GLY A 120 1.59 10.21 -0.70
CA GLY A 120 1.14 10.29 -2.10
C GLY A 120 2.15 10.98 -3.01
N ARG A 121 2.77 12.07 -2.57
CA ARG A 121 3.82 12.75 -3.35
C ARG A 121 5.02 11.84 -3.62
N LEU A 122 5.48 11.08 -2.62
CA LEU A 122 6.57 10.13 -2.76
C LEU A 122 6.16 8.95 -3.63
N MET A 123 5.01 8.37 -3.37
CA MET A 123 4.50 7.20 -4.10
C MET A 123 4.22 7.50 -5.56
N TYR A 124 3.89 8.74 -5.92
CA TYR A 124 3.71 9.15 -7.31
C TYR A 124 4.96 8.91 -8.19
N HIS A 125 6.14 8.99 -7.59
CA HIS A 125 7.40 8.71 -8.29
C HIS A 125 7.78 7.22 -8.27
N ILE A 126 7.22 6.45 -7.34
CA ILE A 126 7.58 5.04 -7.13
C ILE A 126 6.55 4.10 -7.76
N ALA A 127 5.26 4.44 -7.70
CA ALA A 127 4.19 3.58 -8.18
C ALA A 127 4.21 3.42 -9.71
N HIS A 128 3.87 2.22 -10.16
CA HIS A 128 3.61 1.95 -11.59
C HIS A 128 2.22 2.43 -11.98
N ASP A 129 1.25 2.20 -11.09
CA ASP A 129 -0.13 2.67 -11.23
C ASP A 129 -0.48 3.54 -10.03
N PHE A 130 -0.84 4.78 -10.30
CA PHE A 130 -1.20 5.75 -9.27
C PHE A 130 -2.63 6.22 -9.49
N PHE A 131 -3.46 6.05 -8.47
CA PHE A 131 -4.86 6.47 -8.47
C PHE A 131 -5.09 7.55 -7.43
N TYR A 132 -6.01 8.47 -7.71
CA TYR A 132 -6.49 9.46 -6.78
C TYR A 132 -8.01 9.59 -6.90
N GLN A 133 -8.66 10.07 -5.86
CA GLN A 133 -10.11 10.00 -5.72
C GLN A 133 -10.84 11.30 -6.08
N TRP A 134 -10.11 12.43 -6.09
CA TRP A 134 -10.67 13.77 -6.33
C TRP A 134 -10.00 14.45 -7.51
N ARG A 135 -10.78 14.95 -8.46
CA ARG A 135 -10.28 15.66 -9.65
C ARG A 135 -9.40 16.86 -9.33
N SER A 136 -9.61 17.51 -8.18
CA SER A 136 -8.78 18.61 -7.68
C SER A 136 -7.29 18.26 -7.55
N LEU A 137 -6.97 16.97 -7.43
CA LEU A 137 -5.60 16.48 -7.35
C LEU A 137 -4.92 16.28 -8.72
N GLU A 138 -5.65 16.36 -9.82
CA GLU A 138 -5.12 16.18 -11.18
C GLU A 138 -3.89 17.06 -11.46
N ARG A 139 -3.91 18.31 -11.01
CA ARG A 139 -2.79 19.24 -11.16
C ARG A 139 -1.49 18.77 -10.47
N TYR A 140 -1.60 17.93 -9.44
CA TYR A 140 -0.44 17.38 -8.72
C TYR A 140 0.00 16.03 -9.30
N PHE A 141 -0.91 15.30 -9.93
CA PHE A 141 -0.71 13.94 -10.39
C PHE A 141 -1.14 13.75 -11.85
N PRO A 142 -0.54 14.49 -12.81
CA PRO A 142 -0.97 14.47 -14.22
C PRO A 142 -0.84 13.09 -14.89
N ARG A 143 0.00 12.19 -14.38
CA ARG A 143 0.15 10.81 -14.86
C ARG A 143 -0.69 9.80 -14.09
N GLY A 144 -1.37 10.24 -13.03
CA GLY A 144 -2.28 9.40 -12.26
C GLY A 144 -3.66 9.31 -12.91
N ARG A 145 -4.53 8.50 -12.32
CA ARG A 145 -5.91 8.31 -12.78
C ARG A 145 -6.89 8.64 -11.66
N CYS A 146 -7.93 9.41 -12.01
CA CYS A 146 -9.04 9.70 -11.12
C CYS A 146 -10.19 8.74 -11.42
N GLU A 147 -10.42 7.78 -10.53
CA GLU A 147 -11.49 6.80 -10.67
C GLU A 147 -12.68 7.07 -9.73
N GLY A 148 -12.67 8.22 -9.04
CA GLY A 148 -13.69 8.61 -8.08
C GLY A 148 -13.46 8.05 -6.68
N PRO A 149 -14.32 8.43 -5.72
CA PRO A 149 -14.17 7.99 -4.33
C PRO A 149 -14.49 6.52 -4.13
N LEU A 150 -13.76 5.88 -3.22
CA LEU A 150 -13.92 4.48 -2.83
C LEU A 150 -15.08 4.27 -1.82
N LEU A 151 -15.47 5.33 -1.10
CA LEU A 151 -16.50 5.31 -0.06
C LEU A 151 -17.72 6.10 -0.50
#